data_d11a4a3300f9cb3cfbfafdd3a9ce240e
#
_entry.id   d11a4a3300f9cb3cfbfafdd3a9ce240e
#
_cell.length_a   1.000
_cell.length_b   1.000
_cell.length_c   1.000
_cell.angle_alpha   90.00
_cell.angle_beta   90.00
_cell.angle_gamma   90.00
#
_symmetry.space_group_name_H-M   'P 1'
#
loop_
_entity.id
_entity.type
_entity.pdbx_description
1 polymer ?
#
loop_
_entity_poly.entity_id
_entity_poly.type
_entity_poly.pdbx_seq_one_letter_code
_entity_poly.pdbx_strand_id
1 'polypeptide(L)'
;MDKEKAIARVKQYAAVVRQNFAVKKVILYGSHAIGKARGDSDIDVAVVVRRIEGDLLLSEKKLFRLRRDIDPMIEPVLLEEDNDPSGFLAEILKEGEVIYSAD
;
A
#
# COMPACT_ATOMS: atom_id res chain seq x y z
N MET A 1 -11.51 4.25 13.13
CA MET A 1 -11.67 3.19 12.10
C MET A 1 -11.09 1.90 12.62
N ASP A 2 -11.82 0.80 12.55
CA ASP A 2 -11.30 -0.49 12.96
C ASP A 2 -10.51 -1.16 11.83
N LYS A 3 -9.86 -2.28 12.14
CA LYS A 3 -9.03 -2.99 11.17
C LYS A 3 -9.82 -3.48 9.96
N GLU A 4 -11.04 -3.94 10.18
CA GLU A 4 -11.89 -4.44 9.08
C GLU A 4 -12.23 -3.34 8.09
N LYS A 5 -12.52 -2.13 8.58
CA LYS A 5 -12.76 -0.99 7.72
C LYS A 5 -11.51 -0.57 6.97
N ALA A 6 -10.35 -0.59 7.64
CA ALA A 6 -9.08 -0.30 6.99
C ALA A 6 -8.82 -1.29 5.85
N ILE A 7 -9.03 -2.59 6.11
CA ILE A 7 -8.87 -3.62 5.08
C ILE A 7 -9.82 -3.37 3.90
N ALA A 8 -11.07 -3.01 4.17
CA ALA A 8 -12.04 -2.72 3.11
C ALA A 8 -11.59 -1.54 2.24
N ARG A 9 -11.07 -0.49 2.86
CA ARG A 9 -10.55 0.68 2.14
C ARG A 9 -9.33 0.30 1.28
N VAL A 10 -8.44 -0.51 1.83
CA VAL A 10 -7.24 -0.95 1.10
C VAL A 10 -7.63 -1.86 -0.07
N LYS A 11 -8.64 -2.70 0.08
CA LYS A 11 -9.15 -3.51 -1.04
C LYS A 11 -9.68 -2.64 -2.17
N GLN A 12 -10.44 -1.61 -1.84
CA GLN A 12 -10.94 -0.65 -2.84
C GLN A 12 -9.78 0.06 -3.54
N TYR A 13 -8.79 0.49 -2.76
CA TYR A 13 -7.61 1.16 -3.30
C TYR A 13 -6.81 0.22 -4.20
N ALA A 14 -6.60 -1.02 -3.77
CA ALA A 14 -5.89 -2.03 -4.56
C ALA A 14 -6.53 -2.22 -5.93
N ALA A 15 -7.85 -2.25 -6.01
CA ALA A 15 -8.56 -2.42 -7.27
C ALA A 15 -8.25 -1.27 -8.24
N VAL A 16 -8.21 -0.03 -7.75
CA VAL A 16 -7.89 1.15 -8.56
C VAL A 16 -6.42 1.15 -8.97
N VAL A 17 -5.53 0.84 -8.03
CA VAL A 17 -4.09 0.83 -8.30
C VAL A 17 -3.74 -0.22 -9.36
N ARG A 18 -4.39 -1.38 -9.31
CA ARG A 18 -4.16 -2.45 -10.29
C ARG A 18 -4.53 -2.06 -11.71
N GLN A 19 -5.44 -1.12 -11.88
CA GLN A 19 -5.79 -0.60 -13.21
C GLN A 19 -4.72 0.33 -13.77
N ASN A 20 -3.84 0.82 -12.92
CA ASN A 20 -2.87 1.85 -13.28
C ASN A 20 -1.41 1.40 -13.19
N PHE A 21 -1.14 0.28 -12.52
CA PHE A 21 0.21 -0.26 -12.30
C PHE A 21 0.19 -1.78 -12.42
N ALA A 22 1.32 -2.34 -12.84
CA ALA A 22 1.53 -3.79 -12.82
C ALA A 22 1.91 -4.22 -11.40
N VAL A 23 0.93 -4.38 -10.54
CA VAL A 23 1.12 -4.59 -9.10
C VAL A 23 1.37 -6.07 -8.79
N LYS A 24 2.39 -6.33 -7.96
CA LYS A 24 2.66 -7.67 -7.43
C LYS A 24 1.94 -7.91 -6.12
N LYS A 25 1.96 -6.93 -5.22
CA LYS A 25 1.29 -7.01 -3.92
C LYS A 25 0.79 -5.65 -3.47
N VAL A 26 -0.29 -5.67 -2.69
CA VAL A 26 -0.74 -4.51 -1.92
C VAL A 26 -0.83 -4.97 -0.47
N ILE A 27 -0.16 -4.27 0.43
CA ILE A 27 0.02 -4.70 1.81
C ILE A 27 -0.41 -3.58 2.75
N LEU A 28 -1.31 -3.90 3.69
CA LEU A 28 -1.63 -3.01 4.81
C LEU A 28 -0.57 -3.24 5.89
N TYR A 29 0.08 -2.16 6.33
CA TYR A 29 1.07 -2.25 7.40
C TYR A 29 0.88 -1.11 8.39
N GLY A 30 1.79 -1.01 9.36
CA GLY A 30 1.71 0.04 10.37
C GLY A 30 0.61 -0.21 11.40
N SER A 31 0.14 0.85 12.03
CA SER A 31 -0.75 0.77 13.20
C SER A 31 -2.06 0.03 12.91
N HIS A 32 -2.65 0.21 11.75
CA HIS A 32 -3.90 -0.50 11.40
C HIS A 32 -3.69 -2.01 11.24
N ALA A 33 -2.52 -2.42 10.77
CA ALA A 33 -2.24 -3.86 10.59
C ALA A 33 -2.08 -4.59 11.92
N ILE A 34 -1.48 -3.92 12.91
CA ILE A 34 -1.18 -4.53 14.21
C ILE A 34 -2.23 -4.22 15.30
N GLY A 35 -3.34 -3.58 14.92
CA GLY A 35 -4.43 -3.29 15.84
C GLY A 35 -4.16 -2.17 16.83
N LYS A 36 -3.22 -1.27 16.53
CA LYS A 36 -2.86 -0.14 17.41
C LYS A 36 -3.25 1.22 16.84
N ALA A 37 -4.11 1.23 15.81
CA ALA A 37 -4.54 2.47 15.20
C ALA A 37 -5.44 3.28 16.12
N ARG A 38 -5.29 4.60 16.02
CA ARG A 38 -6.19 5.55 16.65
C ARG A 38 -7.12 6.14 15.59
N GLY A 39 -8.11 6.93 16.00
CA GLY A 39 -9.09 7.49 15.09
C GLY A 39 -8.52 8.34 13.97
N ASP A 40 -7.36 8.95 14.19
CA ASP A 40 -6.67 9.82 13.24
C ASP A 40 -5.43 9.20 12.62
N SER A 41 -5.23 7.89 12.82
CA SER A 41 -4.07 7.19 12.24
C SER A 41 -4.18 7.06 10.73
N ASP A 42 -3.06 7.29 10.05
CA ASP A 42 -2.96 7.05 8.62
C ASP A 42 -3.11 5.56 8.33
N ILE A 43 -3.62 5.27 7.14
CA ILE A 43 -3.70 3.89 6.64
C ILE A 43 -2.46 3.65 5.78
N ASP A 44 -1.47 2.98 6.34
CA ASP A 44 -0.19 2.74 5.66
C ASP A 44 -0.33 1.58 4.67
N VAL A 45 -0.08 1.86 3.39
CA VAL A 45 -0.25 0.89 2.32
C VAL A 45 1.02 0.80 1.49
N ALA A 46 1.56 -0.40 1.35
CA ALA A 46 2.68 -0.65 0.44
C ALA A 46 2.14 -1.21 -0.87
N VAL A 47 2.48 -0.53 -1.96
CA VAL A 47 2.21 -1.00 -3.31
C VAL A 47 3.52 -1.54 -3.85
N VAL A 48 3.58 -2.85 -4.05
CA VAL A 48 4.79 -3.54 -4.49
C VAL A 48 4.67 -3.86 -5.97
N VAL A 49 5.64 -3.36 -6.74
CA VAL A 49 5.78 -3.68 -8.16
C VAL A 49 7.08 -4.47 -8.34
N ARG A 50 7.20 -5.19 -9.43
CA ARG A 50 8.44 -5.91 -9.69
C ARG A 50 9.59 -4.92 -9.86
N ARG A 51 9.35 -3.91 -10.65
CA ARG A 51 10.33 -2.87 -10.96
C ARG A 51 9.60 -1.57 -11.28
N ILE A 52 10.09 -0.46 -10.73
CA ILE A 52 9.50 0.85 -11.02
C ILE A 52 9.90 1.23 -12.45
N GLU A 53 8.90 1.48 -13.27
CA GLU A 53 9.09 1.91 -14.66
C GLU A 53 8.88 3.42 -14.75
N GLY A 54 9.79 4.10 -15.43
CA GLY A 54 9.71 5.54 -15.61
C GLY A 54 10.12 6.31 -14.36
N ASP A 55 9.50 7.46 -14.16
CA ASP A 55 9.86 8.40 -13.11
C ASP A 55 9.23 8.01 -11.78
N LEU A 56 10.06 7.79 -10.76
CA LEU A 56 9.60 7.42 -9.41
C LEU A 56 8.67 8.49 -8.84
N LEU A 57 9.04 9.76 -8.94
CA LEU A 57 8.25 10.85 -8.37
C LEU A 57 6.87 10.95 -9.01
N LEU A 58 6.77 10.80 -10.32
CA LEU A 58 5.49 10.81 -11.02
C LEU A 58 4.63 9.62 -10.63
N SER A 59 5.25 8.45 -10.45
CA SER A 59 4.54 7.24 -10.01
C SER A 59 3.97 7.42 -8.61
N GLU A 60 4.76 7.98 -7.69
CA GLU A 60 4.32 8.25 -6.33
C GLU A 60 3.18 9.28 -6.30
N LYS A 61 3.28 10.34 -7.10
CA LYS A 61 2.20 11.33 -7.21
C LYS A 61 0.92 10.70 -7.71
N LYS A 62 1.02 9.78 -8.66
CA LYS A 62 -0.13 9.06 -9.17
C LYS A 62 -0.78 8.20 -8.10
N LEU A 63 0.01 7.48 -7.31
CA LEU A 63 -0.50 6.70 -6.19
C LEU A 63 -1.28 7.55 -5.21
N PHE A 64 -0.75 8.71 -4.84
CA PHE A 64 -1.45 9.64 -3.95
C PHE A 64 -2.75 10.14 -4.57
N ARG A 65 -2.75 10.44 -5.85
CA ARG A 65 -3.95 10.91 -6.54
C ARG A 65 -5.05 9.85 -6.57
N LEU A 66 -4.67 8.58 -6.75
CA LEU A 66 -5.63 7.48 -6.85
C LEU A 66 -6.39 7.22 -5.55
N ARG A 67 -5.88 7.67 -4.39
CA ARG A 67 -6.58 7.53 -3.12
C ARG A 67 -7.76 8.49 -2.96
N ARG A 68 -7.84 9.52 -3.82
CA ARG A 68 -8.78 10.64 -3.67
C ARG A 68 -10.22 10.20 -3.47
N ASP A 69 -10.68 9.24 -4.27
CA ASP A 69 -12.07 8.78 -4.24
C ASP A 69 -12.27 7.58 -3.30
N ILE A 70 -11.22 7.13 -2.63
CA ILE A 70 -11.29 5.98 -1.72
C ILE A 70 -11.24 6.46 -0.28
N ASP A 71 -10.09 7.00 0.14
CA ASP A 71 -9.89 7.48 1.51
C ASP A 71 -8.64 8.35 1.57
N PRO A 72 -8.77 9.63 1.99
CA PRO A 72 -7.62 10.53 2.07
C PRO A 72 -6.62 10.14 3.16
N MET A 73 -6.98 9.22 4.07
CA MET A 73 -6.06 8.74 5.11
C MET A 73 -5.07 7.71 4.60
N ILE A 74 -5.25 7.20 3.38
CA ILE A 74 -4.31 6.26 2.79
C ILE A 74 -2.98 6.96 2.51
N GLU A 75 -1.90 6.39 3.07
CA GLU A 75 -0.53 6.83 2.85
C GLU A 75 0.20 5.74 2.07
N PRO A 76 0.24 5.85 0.72
CA PRO A 76 0.86 4.82 -0.08
C PRO A 76 2.37 5.00 -0.20
N VAL A 77 3.09 3.88 -0.25
CA VAL A 77 4.51 3.84 -0.59
C VAL A 77 4.70 2.86 -1.75
N LEU A 78 5.54 3.22 -2.70
CA LEU A 78 5.85 2.37 -3.85
C LEU A 78 7.16 1.66 -3.60
N LEU A 79 7.13 0.33 -3.64
CA LEU A 79 8.30 -0.51 -3.37
C LEU A 79 8.54 -1.48 -4.53
N GLU A 80 9.81 -1.85 -4.70
CA GLU A 80 10.22 -2.83 -5.71
C GLU A 80 10.44 -4.18 -5.07
N GLU A 81 9.85 -5.23 -5.66
CA GLU A 81 9.97 -6.60 -5.17
C GLU A 81 11.42 -7.08 -5.13
N ASP A 82 12.18 -6.75 -6.16
CA ASP A 82 13.55 -7.24 -6.36
C ASP A 82 14.63 -6.27 -5.86
N ASN A 83 14.26 -5.20 -5.18
CA ASN A 83 15.21 -4.19 -4.73
C ASN A 83 14.79 -3.61 -3.39
N ASP A 84 15.23 -4.27 -2.31
CA ASP A 84 14.89 -3.89 -0.93
C ASP A 84 16.16 -3.75 -0.10
N PRO A 85 17.02 -2.75 -0.43
CA PRO A 85 18.34 -2.65 0.22
C PRO A 85 18.27 -2.34 1.71
N SER A 86 17.24 -1.63 2.15
CA SER A 86 17.05 -1.30 3.58
C SER A 86 16.36 -2.42 4.36
N GLY A 87 15.76 -3.39 3.68
CA GLY A 87 14.95 -4.42 4.31
C GLY A 87 13.55 -3.96 4.70
N PHE A 88 13.13 -2.79 4.24
CA PHE A 88 11.83 -2.23 4.58
C PHE A 88 10.67 -3.12 4.10
N LEU A 89 10.76 -3.61 2.86
CA LEU A 89 9.74 -4.53 2.34
C LEU A 89 9.70 -5.83 3.14
N ALA A 90 10.86 -6.39 3.48
CA ALA A 90 10.94 -7.61 4.29
C ALA A 90 10.26 -7.40 5.64
N GLU A 91 10.46 -6.25 6.26
CA GLU A 91 9.84 -5.89 7.54
C GLU A 91 8.32 -5.76 7.40
N ILE A 92 7.85 -5.10 6.35
CA ILE A 92 6.42 -4.94 6.06
C ILE A 92 5.77 -6.31 5.86
N LEU A 93 6.43 -7.23 5.17
CA LEU A 93 5.90 -8.58 4.92
C LEU A 93 5.76 -9.39 6.21
N LYS A 94 6.63 -9.15 7.20
CA LYS A 94 6.55 -9.82 8.50
C LYS A 94 5.35 -9.38 9.32
N GLU A 95 5.08 -8.09 9.38
CA GLU A 95 4.10 -7.51 10.29
C GLU A 95 2.80 -7.10 9.61
N GLY A 96 2.84 -6.90 8.31
CA GLY A 96 1.70 -6.42 7.55
C GLY A 96 0.75 -7.54 7.13
N GLU A 97 -0.34 -7.11 6.52
CA GLU A 97 -1.33 -8.02 5.99
C GLU A 97 -1.41 -7.84 4.48
N VAL A 98 -1.16 -8.91 3.73
CA VAL A 98 -1.23 -8.88 2.27
C VAL A 98 -2.70 -8.84 1.86
N ILE A 99 -3.12 -7.74 1.29
CA ILE A 99 -4.51 -7.54 0.85
C ILE A 99 -4.70 -8.07 -0.57
N TYR A 100 -3.68 -7.92 -1.40
CA TYR A 100 -3.69 -8.42 -2.78
C TYR A 100 -2.32 -9.02 -3.11
N SER A 101 -2.32 -10.13 -3.82
CA SER A 101 -1.11 -10.74 -4.37
C SER A 101 -1.42 -11.28 -5.76
N ALA A 102 -0.54 -10.98 -6.71
CA ALA A 102 -0.65 -11.46 -8.09
C ALA A 102 -0.19 -12.91 -8.23
N ASP A 103 0.43 -13.45 -7.19
CA ASP A 103 0.97 -14.83 -7.21
C ASP A 103 -0.09 -15.87 -6.91
#